data_3dc55b2e6299991b3ebe86ed225375fa
#
_entry.id   3dc55b2e6299991b3ebe86ed225375fa
#
_cell.length_a   1.000
_cell.length_b   1.000
_cell.length_c   1.000
_cell.angle_alpha   90.00
_cell.angle_beta   90.00
_cell.angle_gamma   90.00
#
_symmetry.space_group_name_H-M   'P 1'
#
loop_
_entity.id
_entity.type
_entity.pdbx_description
1 polymer ?
#
loop_
_entity_poly.entity_id
_entity_poly.type
_entity_poly.pdbx_seq_one_letter_code
_entity_poly.pdbx_strand_id
1 'polypeptide(L)'
;MADMQYGLDPQFRFTAARAIYKGILRYLNGQSAIVQPLPVQQIAIQPNGHITWTPTTDTLEHTATPSYYLLYTQENGGEWKVQQVEDTQYTISLKPGVQYNCYVVAGNEGGLSFPSPTISAYISNKRKAPIALIIDAFDDTYGPEWFADSTYAGIVPGTYACEDRYTCAYIGQQWDYTRQSKWINDDNCGWGASYRDHAGEITIGNTRDYSVLHGNVLQKMNISYVSTTPALATIDSTYLLLDLICGRQRQPLPPILKDSLTHYLTQGGKLLISSDHISKIDKQWLQTNTLTRYYAKNATRAGKVQGTNGERFKLLLHPNTEQLFSPAPEGLMPTSEQAQVLANYLDMRCPAAIGTKNNNQSATLVWGFPLEATTHFEKIYQYAINWLISNQ
;
A
#
# COMPACT_ATOMS: atom_id res chain seq x y z
N MET A 1 7.04 -12.89 -27.75
CA MET A 1 6.21 -11.84 -27.12
C MET A 1 5.32 -12.37 -25.99
N ALA A 2 4.66 -13.53 -26.11
CA ALA A 2 3.91 -14.12 -25.01
C ALA A 2 4.78 -14.32 -23.74
N ASP A 3 6.03 -14.72 -23.92
CA ASP A 3 6.97 -14.91 -22.80
C ASP A 3 7.27 -13.62 -22.04
N MET A 4 7.24 -12.46 -22.71
CA MET A 4 7.45 -11.17 -22.06
C MET A 4 6.31 -10.79 -21.12
N GLN A 5 5.07 -11.14 -21.47
CA GLN A 5 3.91 -10.90 -20.60
C GLN A 5 4.12 -11.57 -19.23
N TYR A 6 4.49 -12.84 -19.26
CA TYR A 6 4.76 -13.60 -18.04
C TYR A 6 6.04 -13.13 -17.35
N GLY A 7 7.11 -12.90 -18.12
CA GLY A 7 8.39 -12.45 -17.56
C GLY A 7 8.34 -11.08 -16.87
N LEU A 8 7.36 -10.23 -17.20
CA LEU A 8 7.14 -8.94 -16.56
C LEU A 8 6.09 -8.98 -15.44
N ASP A 9 5.41 -10.12 -15.25
CA ASP A 9 4.46 -10.31 -14.16
C ASP A 9 5.19 -10.75 -12.89
N PRO A 10 5.19 -9.96 -11.80
CA PRO A 10 5.85 -10.31 -10.54
C PRO A 10 5.30 -11.61 -9.93
N GLN A 11 4.00 -11.87 -10.06
CA GLN A 11 3.40 -13.09 -9.52
C GLN A 11 3.88 -14.34 -10.26
N PHE A 12 3.98 -14.25 -11.57
CA PHE A 12 4.56 -15.34 -12.37
C PHE A 12 6.03 -15.57 -12.03
N ARG A 13 6.81 -14.49 -11.91
CA ARG A 13 8.24 -14.58 -11.52
C ARG A 13 8.41 -15.27 -10.17
N PHE A 14 7.62 -14.89 -9.18
CA PHE A 14 7.63 -15.55 -7.88
C PHE A 14 7.28 -17.03 -7.96
N THR A 15 6.21 -17.39 -8.70
CA THR A 15 5.77 -18.78 -8.87
C THR A 15 6.83 -19.61 -9.60
N ALA A 16 7.43 -19.08 -10.66
CA ALA A 16 8.50 -19.75 -11.41
C ALA A 16 9.75 -19.96 -10.54
N ALA A 17 10.20 -18.93 -9.81
CA ALA A 17 11.34 -19.02 -8.92
C ALA A 17 11.09 -20.05 -7.81
N ARG A 18 9.89 -20.07 -7.21
CA ARG A 18 9.50 -21.04 -6.19
C ARG A 18 9.45 -22.47 -6.74
N ALA A 19 9.00 -22.67 -7.99
CA ALA A 19 9.00 -23.98 -8.63
C ALA A 19 10.42 -24.49 -8.85
N ILE A 20 11.33 -23.64 -9.31
CA ILE A 20 12.75 -23.96 -9.48
C ILE A 20 13.38 -24.30 -8.13
N TYR A 21 13.15 -23.48 -7.12
CA TYR A 21 13.61 -23.70 -5.76
C TYR A 21 13.16 -25.07 -5.22
N LYS A 22 11.88 -25.42 -5.36
CA LYS A 22 11.34 -26.73 -4.95
C LYS A 22 12.00 -27.88 -5.70
N GLY A 23 12.25 -27.71 -7.00
CA GLY A 23 12.98 -28.70 -7.81
C GLY A 23 14.41 -28.96 -7.30
N ILE A 24 15.15 -27.89 -7.04
CA ILE A 24 16.51 -27.97 -6.48
C ILE A 24 16.48 -28.62 -5.09
N LEU A 25 15.57 -28.19 -4.21
CA LEU A 25 15.45 -28.71 -2.85
C LEU A 25 15.20 -30.24 -2.85
N ARG A 26 14.30 -30.72 -3.72
CA ARG A 26 14.00 -32.15 -3.88
C ARG A 26 15.12 -32.94 -4.50
N TYR A 27 15.87 -32.33 -5.42
CA TYR A 27 17.06 -32.98 -5.99
C TYR A 27 18.14 -33.20 -4.92
N LEU A 28 18.36 -32.21 -4.04
CA LEU A 28 19.40 -32.30 -3.01
C LEU A 28 19.00 -33.14 -1.80
N ASN A 29 17.75 -33.05 -1.36
CA ASN A 29 17.28 -33.62 -0.09
C ASN A 29 16.22 -34.74 -0.28
N GLY A 30 15.94 -35.15 -1.52
CA GLY A 30 14.92 -36.15 -1.82
C GLY A 30 13.49 -35.63 -1.85
N GLN A 31 12.55 -36.52 -2.20
CA GLN A 31 11.14 -36.16 -2.41
C GLN A 31 10.39 -35.76 -1.11
N SER A 32 10.94 -36.13 0.05
CA SER A 32 10.39 -35.78 1.36
C SER A 32 10.87 -34.41 1.89
N ALA A 33 11.62 -33.67 1.09
CA ALA A 33 12.10 -32.34 1.48
C ALA A 33 10.94 -31.40 1.87
N ILE A 34 11.07 -30.77 3.02
CA ILE A 34 10.11 -29.81 3.53
C ILE A 34 10.39 -28.44 2.89
N VAL A 35 9.35 -27.83 2.34
CA VAL A 35 9.43 -26.52 1.70
C VAL A 35 9.05 -25.44 2.72
N GLN A 36 9.77 -24.32 2.70
CA GLN A 36 9.45 -23.17 3.55
C GLN A 36 8.02 -22.63 3.28
N PRO A 37 7.33 -22.05 4.29
CA PRO A 37 5.99 -21.52 4.15
C PRO A 37 5.92 -20.32 3.20
N LEU A 38 4.71 -19.99 2.75
CA LEU A 38 4.42 -18.70 2.13
C LEU A 38 4.34 -17.59 3.17
N PRO A 39 4.61 -16.33 2.79
CA PRO A 39 4.50 -15.20 3.71
C PRO A 39 3.05 -15.00 4.18
N VAL A 40 2.90 -14.59 5.42
CA VAL A 40 1.62 -14.11 5.97
C VAL A 40 1.22 -12.83 5.25
N GLN A 41 0.00 -12.77 4.73
CA GLN A 41 -0.52 -11.61 3.98
C GLN A 41 -1.50 -10.77 4.78
N GLN A 42 -2.19 -11.38 5.74
CA GLN A 42 -3.20 -10.70 6.55
C GLN A 42 -2.73 -10.60 8.00
N ILE A 43 -2.67 -9.37 8.50
CA ILE A 43 -2.22 -9.08 9.86
C ILE A 43 -2.95 -7.85 10.41
N ALA A 44 -3.25 -7.85 11.70
CA ALA A 44 -3.93 -6.75 12.40
C ALA A 44 -3.35 -6.55 13.79
N ILE A 45 -3.36 -5.32 14.29
CA ILE A 45 -3.13 -4.97 15.68
C ILE A 45 -4.32 -4.18 16.23
N GLN A 46 -4.81 -4.57 17.40
CA GLN A 46 -5.91 -3.93 18.09
C GLN A 46 -5.42 -2.92 19.15
N PRO A 47 -6.30 -2.00 19.63
CA PRO A 47 -5.93 -0.99 20.64
C PRO A 47 -5.42 -1.57 21.97
N ASN A 48 -5.78 -2.80 22.31
CA ASN A 48 -5.29 -3.51 23.50
C ASN A 48 -3.93 -4.21 23.28
N GLY A 49 -3.32 -4.05 22.09
CA GLY A 49 -2.06 -4.70 21.72
C GLY A 49 -2.20 -6.14 21.23
N HIS A 50 -3.43 -6.63 21.03
CA HIS A 50 -3.67 -7.95 20.47
C HIS A 50 -3.36 -7.95 18.97
N ILE A 51 -2.40 -8.78 18.54
CA ILE A 51 -1.97 -8.96 17.17
C ILE A 51 -2.50 -10.29 16.68
N THR A 52 -3.12 -10.30 15.50
CA THR A 52 -3.63 -11.51 14.84
C THR A 52 -3.16 -11.56 13.40
N TRP A 53 -2.99 -12.77 12.87
CA TRP A 53 -2.62 -12.99 11.47
C TRP A 53 -3.21 -14.27 10.92
N THR A 54 -3.27 -14.35 9.59
CA THR A 54 -3.77 -15.52 8.88
C THR A 54 -2.64 -16.16 8.07
N PRO A 55 -2.35 -17.45 8.26
CA PRO A 55 -1.37 -18.15 7.44
C PRO A 55 -1.81 -18.23 5.98
N THR A 56 -0.85 -18.13 5.08
CA THR A 56 -1.10 -18.32 3.65
C THR A 56 -0.92 -19.80 3.29
N THR A 57 -1.95 -20.43 2.75
CA THR A 57 -1.89 -21.83 2.33
C THR A 57 -1.27 -21.94 0.95
N ASP A 58 -0.22 -22.77 0.81
CA ASP A 58 0.28 -23.19 -0.50
C ASP A 58 -0.50 -24.41 -1.00
N THR A 59 -1.42 -24.20 -1.93
CA THR A 59 -2.28 -25.29 -2.46
C THR A 59 -1.51 -26.28 -3.35
N LEU A 60 -0.31 -25.93 -3.76
CA LEU A 60 0.55 -26.76 -4.61
C LEU A 60 1.68 -27.44 -3.81
N GLU A 61 1.73 -27.23 -2.49
CA GLU A 61 2.83 -27.74 -1.66
C GLU A 61 2.40 -28.01 -0.21
N HIS A 62 2.05 -29.22 0.08
CA HIS A 62 1.54 -29.62 1.40
C HIS A 62 2.58 -29.56 2.53
N THR A 63 3.89 -29.64 2.20
CA THR A 63 4.97 -29.54 3.20
C THR A 63 5.23 -28.11 3.63
N ALA A 64 4.68 -27.11 2.94
CA ALA A 64 4.89 -25.70 3.22
C ALA A 64 3.99 -25.13 4.34
N THR A 65 3.39 -25.98 5.16
CA THR A 65 2.57 -25.54 6.30
C THR A 65 3.47 -24.95 7.40
N PRO A 66 3.17 -23.76 7.93
CA PRO A 66 3.89 -23.20 9.08
C PRO A 66 3.74 -24.08 10.31
N SER A 67 4.81 -24.25 11.07
CA SER A 67 4.80 -24.90 12.40
C SER A 67 5.04 -23.91 13.55
N TYR A 68 5.54 -22.73 13.23
CA TYR A 68 5.73 -21.61 14.14
C TYR A 68 5.77 -20.28 13.39
N TYR A 69 5.76 -19.20 14.13
CA TYR A 69 5.91 -17.83 13.62
C TYR A 69 6.95 -17.08 14.41
N LEU A 70 7.66 -16.17 13.76
CA LEU A 70 8.52 -15.20 14.38
C LEU A 70 7.82 -13.83 14.30
N LEU A 71 7.34 -13.34 15.43
CA LEU A 71 6.80 -12.00 15.57
C LEU A 71 7.96 -11.03 15.83
N TYR A 72 8.15 -10.12 14.92
CA TYR A 72 9.10 -9.02 15.06
C TYR A 72 8.36 -7.77 15.55
N THR A 73 8.92 -7.13 16.57
CA THR A 73 8.37 -5.89 17.15
C THR A 73 9.47 -4.84 17.28
N GLN A 74 9.13 -3.60 17.03
CA GLN A 74 10.05 -2.46 17.09
C GLN A 74 9.38 -1.31 17.84
N GLU A 75 10.08 -0.68 18.78
CA GLU A 75 9.62 0.50 19.53
C GLU A 75 10.30 1.76 18.97
N ASN A 76 9.51 2.76 18.52
CA ASN A 76 9.98 4.09 18.04
C ASN A 76 11.11 4.03 17.01
N GLY A 77 11.07 3.08 16.07
CA GLY A 77 12.11 2.92 15.05
C GLY A 77 13.45 2.41 15.58
N GLY A 78 13.51 1.89 16.81
CA GLY A 78 14.69 1.26 17.39
C GLY A 78 15.00 -0.12 16.81
N GLU A 79 15.69 -0.96 17.55
CA GLU A 79 16.03 -2.31 17.12
C GLU A 79 14.82 -3.24 17.11
N TRP A 80 14.79 -4.17 16.16
CA TRP A 80 13.80 -5.23 16.07
C TRP A 80 14.05 -6.29 17.15
N LYS A 81 13.01 -6.58 17.91
CA LYS A 81 12.95 -7.71 18.86
C LYS A 81 12.15 -8.82 18.23
N VAL A 82 12.58 -10.06 18.40
CA VAL A 82 11.92 -11.24 17.86
C VAL A 82 11.38 -12.12 18.98
N GLN A 83 10.15 -12.61 18.80
CA GLN A 83 9.49 -13.57 19.64
C GLN A 83 8.96 -14.74 18.81
N GLN A 84 9.34 -15.98 19.14
CA GLN A 84 8.75 -17.16 18.53
C GLN A 84 7.38 -17.43 19.15
N VAL A 85 6.40 -17.73 18.29
CA VAL A 85 5.00 -17.98 18.64
C VAL A 85 4.49 -19.19 17.85
N GLU A 86 3.77 -20.08 18.47
CA GLU A 86 3.18 -21.27 17.81
C GLU A 86 1.76 -21.03 17.34
N ASP A 87 1.07 -20.05 17.93
CA ASP A 87 -0.29 -19.64 17.57
C ASP A 87 -0.28 -18.53 16.49
N THR A 88 -1.44 -18.22 15.93
CA THR A 88 -1.67 -17.15 14.94
C THR A 88 -2.05 -15.82 15.60
N GLN A 89 -1.74 -15.66 16.86
CA GLN A 89 -2.02 -14.47 17.64
C GLN A 89 -0.99 -14.25 18.74
N TYR A 90 -0.80 -12.99 19.13
CA TYR A 90 0.04 -12.62 20.25
C TYR A 90 -0.39 -11.28 20.82
N THR A 91 -0.16 -11.04 22.10
CA THR A 91 -0.50 -9.74 22.72
C THR A 91 0.75 -9.06 23.24
N ILE A 92 0.99 -7.84 22.80
CA ILE A 92 2.04 -6.97 23.31
C ILE A 92 1.43 -5.89 24.23
N SER A 93 2.22 -5.38 25.16
CA SER A 93 1.80 -4.26 26.01
C SER A 93 2.11 -2.93 25.32
N LEU A 94 1.10 -2.24 24.81
CA LEU A 94 1.24 -0.93 24.20
C LEU A 94 1.43 0.14 25.28
N LYS A 95 2.61 0.74 25.37
CA LYS A 95 2.90 1.85 26.28
C LYS A 95 2.44 3.16 25.63
N PRO A 96 1.71 4.02 26.36
CA PRO A 96 1.36 5.36 25.86
C PRO A 96 2.61 6.15 25.46
N GLY A 97 2.52 6.87 24.34
CA GLY A 97 3.63 7.67 23.80
C GLY A 97 4.68 6.88 23.01
N VAL A 98 4.53 5.56 22.88
CA VAL A 98 5.45 4.69 22.13
C VAL A 98 4.74 4.18 20.87
N GLN A 99 5.41 4.31 19.73
CA GLN A 99 4.99 3.68 18.48
C GLN A 99 5.54 2.25 18.42
N TYR A 100 4.71 1.32 18.04
CA TYR A 100 5.06 -0.08 17.80
C TYR A 100 4.89 -0.42 16.33
N ASN A 101 5.94 -0.97 15.71
CA ASN A 101 5.89 -1.57 14.39
C ASN A 101 6.03 -3.07 14.53
N CYS A 102 5.23 -3.85 13.78
CA CYS A 102 5.22 -5.30 13.90
C CYS A 102 5.08 -5.95 12.53
N TYR A 103 5.79 -7.04 12.32
CA TYR A 103 5.56 -7.96 11.20
C TYR A 103 5.80 -9.42 11.65
N VAL A 104 5.30 -10.35 10.86
CA VAL A 104 5.38 -11.79 11.16
C VAL A 104 6.07 -12.53 10.00
N VAL A 105 6.92 -13.48 10.37
CA VAL A 105 7.56 -14.42 9.45
C VAL A 105 7.07 -15.82 9.81
N ALA A 106 6.53 -16.57 8.87
CA ALA A 106 6.12 -17.95 9.05
C ALA A 106 7.34 -18.89 8.90
N GLY A 107 7.43 -19.91 9.73
CA GLY A 107 8.54 -20.86 9.72
C GLY A 107 8.10 -22.31 9.83
N ASN A 108 8.93 -23.21 9.30
CA ASN A 108 8.88 -24.65 9.50
C ASN A 108 10.30 -25.23 9.37
N GLU A 109 10.47 -26.55 9.40
CA GLU A 109 11.77 -27.19 9.23
C GLU A 109 12.44 -26.91 7.86
N GLY A 110 11.66 -26.52 6.83
CA GLY A 110 12.16 -26.16 5.51
C GLY A 110 12.69 -24.73 5.42
N GLY A 111 12.47 -23.90 6.45
CA GLY A 111 12.97 -22.52 6.51
C GLY A 111 11.93 -21.47 6.83
N LEU A 112 12.28 -20.21 6.59
CA LEU A 112 11.46 -19.03 6.88
C LEU A 112 10.85 -18.44 5.61
N SER A 113 9.62 -17.96 5.70
CA SER A 113 8.97 -17.17 4.67
C SER A 113 9.58 -15.78 4.54
N PHE A 114 9.21 -15.04 3.48
CA PHE A 114 9.33 -13.58 3.50
C PHE A 114 8.43 -12.99 4.60
N PRO A 115 8.74 -11.76 5.10
CA PRO A 115 7.91 -11.09 6.09
C PRO A 115 6.50 -10.75 5.59
N SER A 116 5.56 -10.63 6.52
CA SER A 116 4.23 -10.05 6.29
C SER A 116 4.31 -8.56 5.97
N PRO A 117 3.20 -7.90 5.59
CA PRO A 117 3.07 -6.45 5.74
C PRO A 117 3.47 -5.99 7.14
N THR A 118 4.08 -4.80 7.23
CA THR A 118 4.38 -4.16 8.53
C THR A 118 3.18 -3.37 8.99
N ILE A 119 2.63 -3.74 10.13
CA ILE A 119 1.58 -2.98 10.82
C ILE A 119 2.19 -2.07 11.88
N SER A 120 1.48 -1.02 12.23
CA SER A 120 1.92 -0.04 13.23
C SER A 120 0.80 0.35 14.17
N ALA A 121 1.15 0.69 15.40
CA ALA A 121 0.21 1.17 16.41
C ALA A 121 0.87 2.22 17.32
N TYR A 122 0.07 3.17 17.77
CA TYR A 122 0.48 4.19 18.73
C TYR A 122 -0.69 4.56 19.63
N ILE A 123 -0.47 4.60 20.92
CA ILE A 123 -1.44 5.09 21.90
C ILE A 123 -0.92 6.42 22.47
N SER A 124 -1.69 7.47 22.28
CA SER A 124 -1.37 8.79 22.80
C SER A 124 -1.35 8.83 24.34
N ASN A 125 -0.52 9.70 24.91
CA ASN A 125 -0.49 9.95 26.34
C ASN A 125 -1.77 10.65 26.88
N LYS A 126 -2.64 11.14 25.98
CA LYS A 126 -3.91 11.79 26.39
C LYS A 126 -4.90 10.72 26.83
N ARG A 127 -5.46 10.91 28.04
CA ARG A 127 -6.50 10.02 28.56
C ARG A 127 -7.72 10.03 27.63
N LYS A 128 -8.17 8.84 27.21
CA LYS A 128 -9.31 8.66 26.28
C LYS A 128 -9.12 9.38 24.93
N ALA A 129 -7.89 9.43 24.42
CA ALA A 129 -7.66 9.93 23.06
C ALA A 129 -8.41 9.06 22.05
N PRO A 130 -9.12 9.66 21.08
CA PRO A 130 -9.76 8.90 20.01
C PRO A 130 -8.70 8.19 19.16
N ILE A 131 -9.08 7.03 18.59
CA ILE A 131 -8.17 6.15 17.85
C ILE A 131 -8.53 6.18 16.36
N ALA A 132 -7.56 6.36 15.50
CA ALA A 132 -7.70 6.18 14.06
C ALA A 132 -7.42 4.72 13.67
N LEU A 133 -8.09 4.21 12.65
CA LEU A 133 -7.79 2.92 12.05
C LEU A 133 -7.15 3.13 10.67
N ILE A 134 -5.92 2.66 10.50
CA ILE A 134 -5.26 2.58 9.20
C ILE A 134 -5.56 1.21 8.60
N ILE A 135 -6.12 1.18 7.41
CA ILE A 135 -6.39 -0.06 6.66
C ILE A 135 -5.45 -0.08 5.45
N ASP A 136 -4.42 -0.89 5.50
CA ASP A 136 -3.50 -1.08 4.38
C ASP A 136 -4.10 -2.07 3.38
N ALA A 137 -4.73 -1.52 2.36
CA ALA A 137 -5.40 -2.27 1.29
C ALA A 137 -4.55 -2.34 0.00
N PHE A 138 -3.29 -1.94 0.07
CA PHE A 138 -2.39 -1.98 -1.08
C PHE A 138 -1.48 -3.21 -1.03
N ASP A 139 -1.99 -4.35 -1.49
CA ASP A 139 -1.28 -5.62 -1.57
C ASP A 139 -1.14 -6.16 -3.02
N ASP A 140 -1.72 -5.47 -4.01
CA ASP A 140 -1.76 -5.93 -5.41
C ASP A 140 -0.39 -5.87 -6.07
N THR A 141 0.04 -6.99 -6.64
CA THR A 141 1.23 -7.10 -7.48
C THR A 141 0.80 -7.52 -8.88
N TYR A 142 1.28 -6.83 -9.92
CA TYR A 142 0.87 -7.11 -11.28
C TYR A 142 1.91 -6.63 -12.29
N GLY A 143 1.89 -7.26 -13.48
CA GLY A 143 2.65 -6.81 -14.64
C GLY A 143 2.04 -5.57 -15.29
N PRO A 144 2.73 -4.97 -16.28
CA PRO A 144 2.15 -3.90 -17.09
C PRO A 144 0.93 -4.41 -17.87
N GLU A 145 0.02 -3.50 -18.27
CA GLU A 145 -1.12 -3.87 -19.10
C GLU A 145 -0.64 -4.39 -20.46
N TRP A 146 -1.29 -5.44 -20.91
CA TRP A 146 -0.95 -6.13 -22.15
C TRP A 146 -2.14 -6.10 -23.12
N PHE A 147 -1.85 -6.01 -24.40
CA PHE A 147 -2.85 -6.19 -25.45
C PHE A 147 -2.41 -7.26 -26.42
N ALA A 148 -3.37 -7.99 -26.97
CA ALA A 148 -3.16 -8.92 -28.08
C ALA A 148 -4.41 -8.91 -28.96
N ASP A 149 -4.22 -8.75 -30.27
CA ASP A 149 -5.23 -8.96 -31.28
C ASP A 149 -4.74 -10.00 -32.32
N SER A 150 -5.44 -10.16 -33.41
CA SER A 150 -5.08 -11.12 -34.47
C SER A 150 -3.75 -10.80 -35.18
N THR A 151 -3.23 -9.59 -35.04
CA THR A 151 -2.09 -9.08 -35.79
C THR A 151 -0.94 -8.64 -34.90
N TYR A 152 -1.25 -8.04 -33.74
CA TYR A 152 -0.29 -7.41 -32.85
C TYR A 152 -0.49 -7.86 -31.39
N ALA A 153 0.61 -7.96 -30.67
CA ALA A 153 0.61 -8.12 -29.23
C ALA A 153 1.75 -7.29 -28.62
N GLY A 154 1.52 -6.70 -27.46
CA GLY A 154 2.51 -5.88 -26.80
C GLY A 154 2.05 -5.28 -25.48
N ILE A 155 2.90 -4.44 -24.90
CA ILE A 155 2.62 -3.70 -23.68
C ILE A 155 1.90 -2.40 -24.03
N VAL A 156 0.86 -2.08 -23.30
CA VAL A 156 0.17 -0.79 -23.44
C VAL A 156 1.11 0.33 -22.97
N PRO A 157 1.46 1.29 -23.83
CA PRO A 157 2.39 2.36 -23.47
C PRO A 157 1.91 3.15 -22.24
N GLY A 158 2.85 3.44 -21.32
CA GLY A 158 2.57 4.22 -20.13
C GLY A 158 1.91 3.45 -18.98
N THR A 159 1.77 2.12 -19.11
CA THR A 159 1.40 1.24 -18.00
C THR A 159 2.64 0.63 -17.37
N TYR A 160 2.68 0.57 -16.06
CA TYR A 160 3.82 0.06 -15.30
C TYR A 160 3.41 -1.11 -14.42
N ALA A 161 4.33 -2.04 -14.22
CA ALA A 161 4.17 -3.09 -13.23
C ALA A 161 4.04 -2.51 -11.82
N CYS A 162 3.36 -3.25 -10.95
CA CYS A 162 3.37 -3.02 -9.50
C CYS A 162 4.08 -4.22 -8.86
N GLU A 163 5.31 -4.01 -8.47
CA GLU A 163 6.18 -5.07 -7.98
C GLU A 163 5.93 -5.42 -6.52
N ASP A 164 6.31 -6.63 -6.13
CA ASP A 164 6.29 -7.06 -4.74
C ASP A 164 7.26 -6.19 -3.91
N ARG A 165 6.89 -5.96 -2.63
CA ARG A 165 7.69 -5.22 -1.65
C ARG A 165 9.09 -5.79 -1.43
N TYR A 166 9.26 -7.11 -1.63
CA TYR A 166 10.52 -7.84 -1.41
C TYR A 166 11.18 -8.29 -2.70
N THR A 167 10.87 -7.66 -3.83
CA THR A 167 11.54 -7.96 -5.09
C THR A 167 13.00 -7.55 -5.01
N CYS A 168 13.85 -8.53 -4.70
CA CYS A 168 15.31 -8.40 -4.78
C CYS A 168 15.84 -8.58 -6.22
N ALA A 169 14.97 -8.81 -7.19
CA ALA A 169 15.35 -9.03 -8.58
C ALA A 169 15.74 -7.74 -9.31
N TYR A 170 15.68 -6.62 -8.64
CA TYR A 170 16.05 -5.35 -9.19
C TYR A 170 17.55 -5.16 -9.13
N ILE A 171 18.21 -5.64 -10.15
CA ILE A 171 19.64 -5.43 -10.35
C ILE A 171 19.82 -4.03 -10.94
N GLY A 172 19.43 -2.99 -10.20
CA GLY A 172 19.55 -1.65 -10.68
C GLY A 172 18.79 -1.38 -11.99
N GLN A 173 18.95 -0.22 -12.47
CA GLN A 173 18.12 0.32 -13.54
C GLN A 173 18.84 0.21 -14.87
N GLN A 174 18.74 -0.93 -15.53
CA GLN A 174 19.03 -1.01 -16.97
C GLN A 174 17.90 -0.39 -17.82
N TRP A 175 17.14 0.54 -17.29
CA TRP A 175 15.92 0.98 -17.92
C TRP A 175 16.00 2.39 -18.52
N ASP A 176 17.15 3.05 -18.43
CA ASP A 176 17.37 4.25 -19.20
C ASP A 176 17.83 3.88 -20.62
N TYR A 177 16.86 3.49 -21.43
CA TYR A 177 17.07 3.25 -22.86
C TYR A 177 17.01 4.53 -23.69
N THR A 178 17.01 5.68 -23.05
CA THR A 178 16.99 6.98 -23.73
C THR A 178 18.37 7.24 -24.32
N ARG A 179 18.45 7.24 -25.65
CA ARG A 179 19.72 7.43 -26.38
C ARG A 179 20.40 8.78 -26.10
N GLN A 180 19.67 9.73 -25.55
CA GLN A 180 20.21 11.04 -25.13
C GLN A 180 20.93 10.97 -23.78
N SER A 181 20.69 9.96 -22.97
CA SER A 181 21.43 9.79 -21.72
C SER A 181 22.86 9.38 -22.01
N LYS A 182 23.79 9.87 -21.18
CA LYS A 182 25.19 9.51 -21.31
C LYS A 182 25.36 7.99 -21.18
N TRP A 183 26.10 7.38 -22.12
CA TRP A 183 26.51 5.99 -21.99
C TRP A 183 27.39 5.83 -20.76
N ILE A 184 27.03 4.88 -19.92
CA ILE A 184 27.80 4.51 -18.73
C ILE A 184 28.04 3.00 -18.80
N ASN A 185 29.29 2.61 -18.66
CA ASN A 185 29.72 1.21 -18.67
C ASN A 185 30.14 0.77 -17.25
N ASP A 186 29.39 1.18 -16.27
CA ASP A 186 29.57 0.81 -14.87
C ASP A 186 28.18 0.54 -14.24
N ASP A 187 28.14 0.42 -12.93
CA ASP A 187 26.91 0.13 -12.20
C ASP A 187 26.07 1.38 -11.87
N ASN A 188 26.47 2.55 -12.37
CA ASN A 188 25.69 3.77 -12.20
C ASN A 188 24.55 3.90 -13.21
N CYS A 189 23.52 4.65 -12.86
CA CYS A 189 22.36 4.87 -13.71
C CYS A 189 22.70 5.61 -14.98
N GLY A 190 22.37 5.01 -16.12
CA GLY A 190 22.57 5.60 -17.43
C GLY A 190 22.20 4.65 -18.54
N TRP A 191 22.34 5.11 -19.78
CA TRP A 191 22.06 4.26 -20.93
C TRP A 191 23.03 3.06 -20.97
N GLY A 192 22.46 1.85 -20.96
CA GLY A 192 23.24 0.61 -20.90
C GLY A 192 23.85 0.27 -19.53
N ALA A 193 23.59 1.06 -18.49
CA ALA A 193 24.08 0.80 -17.15
C ALA A 193 23.41 -0.39 -16.49
N SER A 194 24.14 -1.04 -15.61
CA SER A 194 23.67 -2.11 -14.74
C SER A 194 24.03 -1.77 -13.29
N TYR A 195 23.05 -1.82 -12.40
CA TYR A 195 23.28 -1.57 -10.95
C TYR A 195 23.59 -2.87 -10.20
N ARG A 196 24.73 -3.45 -10.50
CA ARG A 196 25.15 -4.68 -9.79
C ARG A 196 25.38 -4.46 -8.30
N ASP A 197 25.75 -3.25 -7.91
CA ASP A 197 25.98 -2.89 -6.51
C ASP A 197 24.71 -3.02 -5.66
N HIS A 198 23.53 -2.95 -6.29
CA HIS A 198 22.24 -3.11 -5.63
C HIS A 198 21.64 -4.52 -5.79
N ALA A 199 22.42 -5.47 -6.30
CA ALA A 199 21.96 -6.85 -6.44
C ALA A 199 21.63 -7.44 -5.05
N GLY A 200 20.39 -7.89 -4.88
CA GLY A 200 19.89 -8.43 -3.61
C GLY A 200 19.42 -7.37 -2.60
N GLU A 201 19.57 -6.09 -2.89
CA GLU A 201 19.01 -5.03 -2.06
C GLU A 201 17.52 -4.80 -2.38
N ILE A 202 16.76 -4.51 -1.35
CA ILE A 202 15.36 -4.08 -1.49
C ILE A 202 15.38 -2.60 -1.79
N THR A 203 14.81 -2.20 -2.94
CA THR A 203 14.68 -0.78 -3.27
C THR A 203 13.63 -0.12 -2.38
N ILE A 204 13.92 1.09 -1.93
CA ILE A 204 12.96 1.94 -1.23
C ILE A 204 11.73 2.10 -2.14
N GLY A 205 10.54 2.07 -1.59
CA GLY A 205 9.29 2.11 -2.37
C GLY A 205 8.72 0.74 -2.73
N ASN A 206 9.51 -0.34 -2.65
CA ASN A 206 9.00 -1.71 -2.73
C ASN A 206 8.54 -2.24 -1.37
N THR A 207 8.97 -1.64 -0.27
CA THR A 207 8.62 -2.10 1.09
C THR A 207 7.15 -1.93 1.42
N ARG A 208 6.48 -0.91 0.86
CA ARG A 208 5.06 -0.60 1.09
C ARG A 208 4.66 -0.56 2.58
N ASP A 209 5.58 -0.17 3.47
CA ASP A 209 5.30 -0.05 4.90
C ASP A 209 4.52 1.25 5.20
N TYR A 210 3.42 1.43 4.45
CA TYR A 210 2.64 2.68 4.50
C TYR A 210 1.89 2.85 5.81
N SER A 211 1.52 1.76 6.48
CA SER A 211 0.98 1.82 7.85
C SER A 211 1.94 2.54 8.81
N VAL A 212 3.25 2.33 8.65
CA VAL A 212 4.28 3.04 9.43
C VAL A 212 4.41 4.50 8.98
N LEU A 213 4.42 4.74 7.67
CA LEU A 213 4.55 6.08 7.09
C LEU A 213 3.41 7.01 7.55
N HIS A 214 2.16 6.56 7.43
CA HIS A 214 0.96 7.29 7.88
C HIS A 214 0.94 7.41 9.40
N GLY A 215 1.28 6.32 10.10
CA GLY A 215 1.38 6.27 11.55
C GLY A 215 2.36 7.26 12.13
N ASN A 216 3.53 7.47 11.51
CA ASN A 216 4.50 8.46 11.94
C ASN A 216 3.91 9.89 11.97
N VAL A 217 3.05 10.21 11.01
CA VAL A 217 2.40 11.51 10.96
C VAL A 217 1.30 11.63 12.03
N LEU A 218 0.48 10.59 12.21
CA LEU A 218 -0.54 10.56 13.28
C LEU A 218 0.11 10.66 14.67
N GLN A 219 1.24 10.00 14.90
CA GLN A 219 2.02 10.12 16.12
C GLN A 219 2.47 11.58 16.37
N LYS A 220 3.03 12.25 15.37
CA LYS A 220 3.42 13.67 15.46
C LYS A 220 2.23 14.58 15.76
N MET A 221 1.04 14.24 15.26
CA MET A 221 -0.22 14.92 15.58
C MET A 221 -0.79 14.52 16.93
N ASN A 222 -0.16 13.58 17.63
CA ASN A 222 -0.60 13.00 18.89
C ASN A 222 -2.01 12.36 18.81
N ILE A 223 -2.32 11.72 17.70
CA ILE A 223 -3.53 10.94 17.45
C ILE A 223 -3.18 9.46 17.63
N SER A 224 -3.92 8.77 18.51
CA SER A 224 -3.79 7.32 18.64
C SER A 224 -4.22 6.62 17.35
N TYR A 225 -3.54 5.53 17.02
CA TYR A 225 -3.94 4.70 15.86
C TYR A 225 -3.55 3.25 16.04
N VAL A 226 -4.22 2.40 15.29
CA VAL A 226 -3.86 1.00 15.04
C VAL A 226 -3.97 0.74 13.54
N SER A 227 -3.35 -0.33 13.06
CA SER A 227 -3.40 -0.67 11.64
C SER A 227 -3.76 -2.14 11.40
N THR A 228 -4.31 -2.40 10.23
CA THR A 228 -4.79 -3.72 9.81
C THR A 228 -4.74 -3.87 8.31
N THR A 229 -4.75 -5.11 7.84
CA THR A 229 -5.10 -5.44 6.45
C THR A 229 -6.62 -5.64 6.29
N PRO A 230 -7.18 -5.54 5.07
CA PRO A 230 -8.63 -5.52 4.85
C PRO A 230 -9.40 -6.71 5.42
N ALA A 231 -8.86 -7.93 5.31
CA ALA A 231 -9.58 -9.14 5.74
C ALA A 231 -9.73 -9.25 7.27
N LEU A 232 -8.87 -8.57 8.03
CA LEU A 232 -8.89 -8.56 9.50
C LEU A 232 -9.42 -7.24 10.07
N ALA A 233 -9.87 -6.31 9.23
CA ALA A 233 -10.38 -5.03 9.66
C ALA A 233 -11.73 -5.16 10.38
N THR A 234 -11.77 -4.76 11.63
CA THR A 234 -13.01 -4.60 12.40
C THR A 234 -13.34 -3.11 12.47
N ILE A 235 -14.37 -2.70 11.74
CA ILE A 235 -14.79 -1.30 11.62
C ILE A 235 -16.00 -1.05 12.51
N ASP A 236 -15.88 -0.12 13.44
CA ASP A 236 -16.96 0.33 14.32
C ASP A 236 -16.92 1.84 14.52
N SER A 237 -17.98 2.38 15.12
CA SER A 237 -18.16 3.83 15.33
C SER A 237 -17.24 4.46 16.39
N THR A 238 -16.41 3.66 17.05
CA THR A 238 -15.48 4.18 18.08
C THR A 238 -14.23 4.79 17.46
N TYR A 239 -13.91 4.44 16.21
CA TYR A 239 -12.77 5.04 15.52
C TYR A 239 -13.04 6.51 15.14
N LEU A 240 -12.06 7.35 15.41
CA LEU A 240 -12.06 8.77 15.03
C LEU A 240 -12.18 8.97 13.52
N LEU A 241 -11.42 8.19 12.80
CA LEU A 241 -11.37 8.17 11.34
C LEU A 241 -10.80 6.84 10.84
N LEU A 242 -11.12 6.52 9.60
CA LEU A 242 -10.53 5.43 8.84
C LEU A 242 -9.64 6.01 7.74
N ASP A 243 -8.43 5.48 7.64
CA ASP A 243 -7.47 5.81 6.59
C ASP A 243 -7.30 4.58 5.70
N LEU A 244 -7.92 4.59 4.53
CA LEU A 244 -7.87 3.49 3.57
C LEU A 244 -6.74 3.75 2.56
N ILE A 245 -5.62 3.09 2.78
CA ILE A 245 -4.44 3.14 1.90
C ILE A 245 -4.67 2.20 0.73
N CYS A 246 -4.93 2.75 -0.44
CA CYS A 246 -5.16 1.95 -1.64
C CYS A 246 -3.96 1.96 -2.60
N GLY A 247 -3.10 2.97 -2.52
CA GLY A 247 -1.92 3.05 -3.39
C GLY A 247 -2.30 2.91 -4.87
N ARG A 248 -1.63 1.97 -5.54
CA ARG A 248 -1.89 1.56 -6.93
C ARG A 248 -2.71 0.27 -7.03
N GLN A 249 -3.50 -0.04 -6.03
CA GLN A 249 -4.39 -1.21 -6.01
C GLN A 249 -5.40 -1.14 -7.15
N ARG A 250 -5.48 -2.18 -8.02
CA ARG A 250 -6.41 -2.21 -9.15
C ARG A 250 -7.88 -2.24 -8.74
N GLN A 251 -8.18 -2.76 -7.55
CA GLN A 251 -9.50 -2.70 -6.91
C GLN A 251 -9.37 -1.99 -5.56
N PRO A 252 -9.34 -0.65 -5.54
CA PRO A 252 -8.97 0.10 -4.34
C PRO A 252 -9.98 0.00 -3.19
N LEU A 253 -11.23 -0.34 -3.47
CA LEU A 253 -12.21 -0.66 -2.44
C LEU A 253 -12.40 -2.18 -2.35
N PRO A 254 -11.77 -2.87 -1.38
CA PRO A 254 -11.98 -4.29 -1.18
C PRO A 254 -13.46 -4.61 -0.92
N PRO A 255 -14.07 -5.59 -1.62
CA PRO A 255 -15.50 -5.91 -1.46
C PRO A 255 -15.89 -6.21 -0.02
N ILE A 256 -14.99 -6.85 0.74
CA ILE A 256 -15.21 -7.21 2.14
C ILE A 256 -15.42 -5.99 3.05
N LEU A 257 -14.91 -4.82 2.67
CA LEU A 257 -15.02 -3.58 3.47
C LEU A 257 -16.24 -2.72 3.10
N LYS A 258 -16.86 -2.96 1.93
CA LYS A 258 -17.86 -2.07 1.34
C LYS A 258 -19.03 -1.77 2.29
N ASP A 259 -19.62 -2.82 2.88
CA ASP A 259 -20.78 -2.68 3.75
C ASP A 259 -20.41 -2.06 5.10
N SER A 260 -19.29 -2.48 5.67
CA SER A 260 -18.78 -1.93 6.95
C SER A 260 -18.44 -0.45 6.83
N LEU A 261 -17.81 -0.03 5.73
CA LEU A 261 -17.52 1.39 5.45
C LEU A 261 -18.81 2.19 5.27
N THR A 262 -19.79 1.64 4.54
CA THR A 262 -21.10 2.29 4.37
C THR A 262 -21.77 2.49 5.73
N HIS A 263 -21.83 1.44 6.55
CA HIS A 263 -22.40 1.52 7.89
C HIS A 263 -21.67 2.56 8.76
N TYR A 264 -20.32 2.53 8.76
CA TYR A 264 -19.51 3.49 9.51
C TYR A 264 -19.82 4.95 9.13
N LEU A 265 -19.95 5.24 7.83
CA LEU A 265 -20.30 6.59 7.35
C LEU A 265 -21.71 7.00 7.75
N THR A 266 -22.68 6.08 7.79
CA THR A 266 -24.03 6.40 8.29
C THR A 266 -24.06 6.76 9.78
N GLN A 267 -23.10 6.27 10.55
CA GLN A 267 -22.92 6.57 11.98
C GLN A 267 -22.09 7.84 12.25
N GLY A 268 -21.80 8.65 11.22
CA GLY A 268 -21.01 9.87 11.38
C GLY A 268 -19.50 9.67 11.26
N GLY A 269 -19.07 8.54 10.72
CA GLY A 269 -17.67 8.19 10.54
C GLY A 269 -16.94 9.08 9.54
N LYS A 270 -15.61 9.08 9.59
CA LYS A 270 -14.73 9.90 8.75
C LYS A 270 -13.79 8.99 7.95
N LEU A 271 -13.72 9.17 6.62
CA LEU A 271 -12.99 8.26 5.73
C LEU A 271 -12.06 9.02 4.78
N LEU A 272 -10.80 8.64 4.79
CA LEU A 272 -9.80 9.03 3.80
C LEU A 272 -9.60 7.90 2.79
N ILE A 273 -9.62 8.22 1.51
CA ILE A 273 -9.30 7.29 0.41
C ILE A 273 -8.28 7.97 -0.51
N SER A 274 -7.19 7.28 -0.83
CA SER A 274 -6.19 7.74 -1.79
C SER A 274 -5.80 6.65 -2.77
N SER A 275 -5.96 6.89 -4.08
CA SER A 275 -5.62 5.91 -5.12
C SER A 275 -5.56 6.54 -6.50
N ASP A 276 -4.76 5.99 -7.41
CA ASP A 276 -4.80 6.31 -8.84
C ASP A 276 -5.75 5.39 -9.65
N HIS A 277 -6.62 4.66 -8.95
CA HIS A 277 -7.63 3.77 -9.53
C HIS A 277 -9.04 4.03 -8.97
N ILE A 278 -9.37 5.27 -8.59
CA ILE A 278 -10.71 5.64 -8.09
C ILE A 278 -11.81 5.27 -9.11
N SER A 279 -11.50 5.30 -10.40
CA SER A 279 -12.38 4.85 -11.48
C SER A 279 -12.82 3.39 -11.37
N LYS A 280 -12.12 2.57 -10.61
CA LYS A 280 -12.41 1.15 -10.38
C LYS A 280 -13.28 0.91 -9.15
N ILE A 281 -13.49 1.90 -8.31
CA ILE A 281 -14.49 1.84 -7.23
C ILE A 281 -15.89 1.83 -7.86
N ASP A 282 -16.79 1.04 -7.27
CA ASP A 282 -18.20 1.03 -7.67
C ASP A 282 -18.74 2.44 -7.74
N LYS A 283 -19.20 2.85 -8.93
CA LYS A 283 -19.62 4.22 -9.23
C LYS A 283 -20.75 4.70 -8.32
N GLN A 284 -21.74 3.82 -8.07
CA GLN A 284 -22.87 4.17 -7.24
C GLN A 284 -22.43 4.33 -5.77
N TRP A 285 -21.59 3.41 -5.28
CA TRP A 285 -21.05 3.50 -3.92
C TRP A 285 -20.27 4.79 -3.71
N LEU A 286 -19.36 5.13 -4.63
CA LEU A 286 -18.54 6.33 -4.58
C LEU A 286 -19.40 7.61 -4.55
N GLN A 287 -20.37 7.70 -5.45
CA GLN A 287 -21.25 8.86 -5.52
C GLN A 287 -22.16 8.99 -4.31
N THR A 288 -22.71 7.90 -3.81
CA THR A 288 -23.63 7.93 -2.67
C THR A 288 -22.92 8.26 -1.38
N ASN A 289 -21.74 7.67 -1.15
CA ASN A 289 -21.06 7.77 0.15
C ASN A 289 -20.06 8.91 0.24
N THR A 290 -19.54 9.40 -0.89
CA THR A 290 -18.50 10.44 -0.90
C THR A 290 -18.86 11.69 -1.72
N LEU A 291 -20.00 11.70 -2.37
CA LEU A 291 -20.44 12.75 -3.32
C LEU A 291 -19.37 13.09 -4.37
N THR A 292 -18.56 12.09 -4.73
CA THR A 292 -17.45 12.20 -5.68
C THR A 292 -17.69 11.28 -6.86
N ARG A 293 -17.25 11.68 -8.03
CA ARG A 293 -17.17 10.82 -9.21
C ARG A 293 -15.81 10.93 -9.88
N TYR A 294 -15.39 9.85 -10.50
CA TYR A 294 -14.28 9.85 -11.45
C TYR A 294 -14.61 10.77 -12.64
N TYR A 295 -13.62 11.49 -13.13
CA TYR A 295 -13.76 12.38 -14.28
C TYR A 295 -12.82 12.06 -15.42
N ALA A 296 -11.50 11.93 -15.15
CA ALA A 296 -10.51 11.74 -16.19
C ALA A 296 -9.33 10.91 -15.72
N LYS A 297 -8.74 10.10 -16.61
CA LYS A 297 -7.44 9.44 -16.43
C LYS A 297 -6.31 10.40 -16.85
N ASN A 298 -5.13 10.23 -16.30
CA ASN A 298 -3.95 11.06 -16.61
C ASN A 298 -4.24 12.57 -16.43
N ALA A 299 -4.83 12.92 -15.30
CA ALA A 299 -5.31 14.28 -15.00
C ALA A 299 -4.19 15.30 -14.78
N THR A 300 -2.93 14.92 -14.88
CA THR A 300 -1.78 15.81 -14.92
C THR A 300 -0.63 15.18 -15.71
N ARG A 301 0.14 16.01 -16.39
CA ARG A 301 1.39 15.63 -17.08
C ARG A 301 2.62 16.13 -16.35
N ALA A 302 2.47 17.18 -15.57
CA ALA A 302 3.57 17.81 -14.83
C ALA A 302 3.63 17.38 -13.36
N GLY A 303 2.62 16.66 -12.86
CA GLY A 303 2.51 16.24 -11.47
C GLY A 303 2.34 17.41 -10.48
N LYS A 304 2.00 18.62 -10.95
CA LYS A 304 1.87 19.79 -10.09
C LYS A 304 0.46 19.88 -9.53
N VAL A 305 0.35 19.89 -8.21
CA VAL A 305 -0.92 19.95 -7.48
C VAL A 305 -0.91 21.16 -6.55
N GLN A 306 -2.05 21.82 -6.39
CA GLN A 306 -2.26 22.88 -5.42
C GLN A 306 -3.50 22.62 -4.59
N GLY A 307 -3.34 22.63 -3.27
CA GLY A 307 -4.45 22.62 -2.32
C GLY A 307 -5.16 23.96 -2.24
N THR A 308 -6.39 23.96 -1.78
CA THR A 308 -7.18 25.20 -1.55
C THR A 308 -6.60 26.07 -0.43
N ASN A 309 -5.78 25.49 0.43
CA ASN A 309 -4.98 26.22 1.43
C ASN A 309 -3.78 26.96 0.83
N GLY A 310 -3.59 26.90 -0.52
CA GLY A 310 -2.51 27.55 -1.24
C GLY A 310 -1.21 26.73 -1.31
N GLU A 311 -1.09 25.62 -0.61
CA GLU A 311 0.11 24.78 -0.66
C GLU A 311 0.27 24.12 -2.03
N ARG A 312 1.51 24.08 -2.51
CA ARG A 312 1.88 23.42 -3.76
C ARG A 312 2.82 22.26 -3.49
N PHE A 313 2.58 21.17 -4.18
CA PHE A 313 3.43 19.98 -4.11
C PHE A 313 3.52 19.28 -5.47
N LYS A 314 4.44 18.34 -5.56
CA LYS A 314 4.68 17.57 -6.77
C LYS A 314 4.35 16.11 -6.56
N LEU A 315 3.66 15.55 -7.53
CA LEU A 315 3.38 14.13 -7.65
C LEU A 315 4.50 13.45 -8.45
N LEU A 316 4.96 12.32 -8.03
CA LEU A 316 5.90 11.49 -8.77
C LEU A 316 5.12 10.64 -9.78
N LEU A 317 5.36 10.89 -11.06
CA LEU A 317 4.62 10.25 -12.15
C LEU A 317 5.36 9.06 -12.76
N HIS A 318 6.64 8.91 -12.46
CA HIS A 318 7.51 7.92 -13.09
C HIS A 318 8.19 7.04 -12.05
N PRO A 319 8.57 5.81 -12.45
CA PRO A 319 9.34 4.92 -11.60
C PRO A 319 10.58 5.61 -11.04
N ASN A 320 10.87 5.35 -9.79
CA ASN A 320 12.05 5.81 -9.08
C ASN A 320 12.40 4.81 -7.98
N THR A 321 13.58 4.95 -7.36
CA THR A 321 14.07 4.04 -6.33
C THR A 321 13.75 4.50 -4.91
N GLU A 322 13.12 5.66 -4.73
CA GLU A 322 12.99 6.29 -3.42
C GLU A 322 11.60 6.17 -2.80
N GLN A 323 10.55 6.20 -3.64
CA GLN A 323 9.18 6.18 -3.11
C GLN A 323 8.15 5.75 -4.16
N LEU A 324 6.91 5.55 -3.73
CA LEU A 324 5.80 5.25 -4.63
C LEU A 324 5.65 6.34 -5.70
N PHE A 325 5.21 5.94 -6.88
CA PHE A 325 4.85 6.84 -7.97
C PHE A 325 3.42 6.56 -8.46
N SER A 326 2.78 7.55 -9.04
CA SER A 326 1.44 7.44 -9.63
C SER A 326 1.50 7.73 -11.12
N PRO A 327 1.56 6.69 -11.97
CA PRO A 327 1.74 6.88 -13.41
C PRO A 327 0.50 7.42 -14.11
N ALA A 328 -0.67 7.28 -13.51
CA ALA A 328 -1.93 7.64 -14.12
C ALA A 328 -2.90 8.31 -13.12
N PRO A 329 -2.49 9.44 -12.49
CA PRO A 329 -3.36 10.11 -11.53
C PRO A 329 -4.70 10.47 -12.15
N GLU A 330 -5.75 10.31 -11.36
CA GLU A 330 -7.13 10.49 -11.83
C GLU A 330 -7.72 11.83 -11.40
N GLY A 331 -8.47 12.44 -12.30
CA GLY A 331 -9.26 13.62 -12.04
C GLY A 331 -10.61 13.25 -11.46
N LEU A 332 -11.08 14.04 -10.51
CA LEU A 332 -12.32 13.85 -9.80
C LEU A 332 -13.30 14.98 -10.09
N MET A 333 -14.58 14.77 -9.78
CA MET A 333 -15.59 15.81 -9.79
C MET A 333 -16.56 15.66 -8.62
N PRO A 334 -17.00 16.77 -7.99
CA PRO A 334 -18.09 16.74 -7.04
C PRO A 334 -19.41 16.38 -7.74
N THR A 335 -20.31 15.69 -7.06
CA THR A 335 -21.66 15.36 -7.56
C THR A 335 -22.76 16.15 -6.86
N SER A 336 -22.40 16.98 -5.89
CA SER A 336 -23.29 17.82 -5.10
C SER A 336 -22.57 19.09 -4.67
N GLU A 337 -23.32 20.15 -4.39
CA GLU A 337 -22.79 21.41 -3.83
C GLU A 337 -22.20 21.25 -2.41
N GLN A 338 -22.55 20.18 -1.71
CA GLN A 338 -21.94 19.83 -0.41
C GLN A 338 -20.49 19.33 -0.56
N ALA A 339 -20.14 18.81 -1.72
CA ALA A 339 -18.80 18.32 -2.00
C ALA A 339 -17.88 19.46 -2.45
N GLN A 340 -16.75 19.61 -1.79
CA GLN A 340 -15.80 20.69 -1.99
C GLN A 340 -14.54 20.18 -2.72
N VAL A 341 -14.05 20.96 -3.67
CA VAL A 341 -12.73 20.72 -4.25
C VAL A 341 -11.68 21.18 -3.25
N LEU A 342 -10.80 20.28 -2.82
CA LEU A 342 -9.74 20.58 -1.86
C LEU A 342 -8.35 20.70 -2.47
N ALA A 343 -8.17 20.15 -3.67
CA ALA A 343 -6.93 20.30 -4.44
C ALA A 343 -7.21 20.21 -5.94
N ASN A 344 -6.38 20.87 -6.75
CA ASN A 344 -6.44 20.83 -8.21
C ASN A 344 -5.09 20.50 -8.83
N TYR A 345 -5.11 19.78 -9.94
CA TYR A 345 -3.97 19.68 -10.85
C TYR A 345 -3.83 21.01 -11.60
N LEU A 346 -2.62 21.59 -11.58
CA LEU A 346 -2.41 22.94 -12.08
C LEU A 346 -2.35 23.02 -13.60
N ASP A 347 -1.83 22.00 -14.27
CA ASP A 347 -1.65 21.95 -15.71
C ASP A 347 -2.95 21.61 -16.47
N MET A 348 -3.79 20.76 -15.91
CA MET A 348 -5.05 20.34 -16.52
C MET A 348 -6.28 21.00 -15.90
N ARG A 349 -6.13 21.80 -14.86
CA ARG A 349 -7.19 22.49 -14.10
C ARG A 349 -8.34 21.56 -13.68
N CYS A 350 -7.99 20.35 -13.32
CA CYS A 350 -8.91 19.28 -12.92
C CYS A 350 -8.81 19.05 -11.42
N PRO A 351 -9.94 18.86 -10.71
CA PRO A 351 -9.89 18.51 -9.29
C PRO A 351 -9.12 17.22 -9.03
N ALA A 352 -8.20 17.29 -8.06
CA ALA A 352 -7.35 16.20 -7.61
C ALA A 352 -7.83 15.57 -6.30
N ALA A 353 -8.58 16.35 -5.50
CA ALA A 353 -9.18 15.89 -4.25
C ALA A 353 -10.56 16.51 -4.04
N ILE A 354 -11.48 15.68 -3.56
CA ILE A 354 -12.85 16.07 -3.21
C ILE A 354 -13.10 15.70 -1.75
N GLY A 355 -13.54 16.66 -0.96
CA GLY A 355 -13.97 16.48 0.42
C GLY A 355 -15.45 16.72 0.58
N THR A 356 -16.11 15.92 1.41
CA THR A 356 -17.53 16.06 1.75
C THR A 356 -17.70 16.01 3.25
N LYS A 357 -18.49 16.94 3.81
CA LYS A 357 -18.95 16.94 5.20
C LYS A 357 -20.47 16.91 5.23
N ASN A 358 -21.02 15.95 5.92
CA ASN A 358 -22.46 15.73 5.98
C ASN A 358 -23.06 16.18 7.33
N ASN A 359 -24.37 16.44 7.34
CA ASN A 359 -25.10 16.87 8.54
C ASN A 359 -25.05 15.85 9.68
N ASN A 360 -24.86 14.57 9.40
CA ASN A 360 -24.67 13.52 10.41
C ASN A 360 -23.24 13.46 10.97
N GLN A 361 -22.42 14.49 10.74
CA GLN A 361 -21.01 14.60 11.11
C GLN A 361 -20.06 13.66 10.37
N SER A 362 -20.55 12.84 9.43
CA SER A 362 -19.66 12.06 8.60
C SER A 362 -18.87 12.98 7.66
N ALA A 363 -17.63 12.58 7.37
CA ALA A 363 -16.79 13.28 6.43
C ALA A 363 -16.03 12.29 5.55
N THR A 364 -15.88 12.60 4.27
CA THR A 364 -15.09 11.79 3.36
C THR A 364 -14.11 12.69 2.59
N LEU A 365 -12.92 12.18 2.35
CA LEU A 365 -11.92 12.84 1.54
C LEU A 365 -11.33 11.83 0.56
N VAL A 366 -11.50 12.09 -0.73
CA VAL A 366 -11.05 11.21 -1.81
C VAL A 366 -9.97 11.94 -2.62
N TRP A 367 -8.81 11.31 -2.76
CA TRP A 367 -7.69 11.75 -3.60
C TRP A 367 -7.60 10.88 -4.85
N GLY A 368 -7.43 11.49 -6.01
CA GLY A 368 -7.26 10.81 -7.30
C GLY A 368 -5.84 10.30 -7.57
N PHE A 369 -5.04 10.16 -6.52
CA PHE A 369 -3.69 9.60 -6.53
C PHE A 369 -3.30 9.11 -5.13
N PRO A 370 -2.34 8.18 -5.01
CA PRO A 370 -1.77 7.77 -3.73
C PRO A 370 -1.02 8.94 -3.07
N LEU A 371 -1.33 9.26 -1.84
CA LEU A 371 -0.66 10.34 -1.10
C LEU A 371 0.85 10.08 -0.95
N GLU A 372 1.24 8.84 -0.85
CA GLU A 372 2.61 8.34 -0.73
C GLU A 372 3.47 8.66 -1.97
N ALA A 373 2.81 8.92 -3.10
CA ALA A 373 3.47 9.33 -4.35
C ALA A 373 3.79 10.84 -4.40
N THR A 374 3.75 11.56 -3.28
CA THR A 374 3.97 13.01 -3.24
C THR A 374 5.28 13.40 -2.57
N THR A 375 5.90 14.48 -3.04
CA THR A 375 7.16 15.00 -2.48
C THR A 375 7.02 15.59 -1.07
N HIS A 376 5.80 15.84 -0.60
CA HIS A 376 5.51 16.47 0.69
C HIS A 376 4.44 15.69 1.46
N PHE A 377 4.55 14.37 1.46
CA PHE A 377 3.57 13.46 2.06
C PHE A 377 3.10 13.92 3.46
N GLU A 378 4.02 14.18 4.36
CA GLU A 378 3.69 14.56 5.75
C GLU A 378 2.73 15.76 5.83
N LYS A 379 3.02 16.83 5.10
CA LYS A 379 2.19 18.05 5.10
C LYS A 379 0.81 17.82 4.51
N ILE A 380 0.75 17.07 3.41
CA ILE A 380 -0.50 16.81 2.71
C ILE A 380 -1.38 15.90 3.54
N TYR A 381 -0.80 14.88 4.15
CA TYR A 381 -1.52 13.96 5.01
C TYR A 381 -2.01 14.68 6.28
N GLN A 382 -1.19 15.52 6.92
CA GLN A 382 -1.63 16.38 8.03
C GLN A 382 -2.80 17.29 7.63
N TYR A 383 -2.74 17.90 6.45
CA TYR A 383 -3.84 18.71 5.92
C TYR A 383 -5.11 17.87 5.76
N ALA A 384 -5.02 16.69 5.17
CA ALA A 384 -6.14 15.77 4.97
C ALA A 384 -6.79 15.35 6.30
N ILE A 385 -5.98 14.95 7.27
CA ILE A 385 -6.45 14.56 8.61
C ILE A 385 -7.10 15.74 9.34
N ASN A 386 -6.44 16.90 9.37
CA ASN A 386 -6.99 18.09 10.01
C ASN A 386 -8.34 18.52 9.41
N TRP A 387 -8.44 18.45 8.06
CA TRP A 387 -9.69 18.75 7.38
C TRP A 387 -10.82 17.76 7.77
N LEU A 388 -10.52 16.47 7.84
CA LEU A 388 -11.50 15.44 8.23
C LEU A 388 -11.96 15.59 9.68
N ILE A 389 -11.05 15.91 10.61
CA ILE A 389 -11.40 15.98 12.05
C ILE A 389 -11.90 17.37 12.48
N SER A 390 -11.68 18.43 11.69
CA SER A 390 -12.20 19.75 12.00
C SER A 390 -13.74 19.74 12.00
N ASN A 391 -14.33 20.35 13.00
CA ASN A 391 -15.77 20.60 13.04
C ASN A 391 -16.13 21.59 11.89
N GLN A 392 -17.35 21.46 11.38
CA GLN A 392 -17.89 22.37 10.37
C GLN A 392 -17.90 23.80 10.87
#